data_6a1f24061f918a45fcdb5806344b336f
#
_entry.id   6a1f24061f918a45fcdb5806344b336f
#
_cell.length_a   1.000
_cell.length_b   1.000
_cell.length_c   1.000
_cell.angle_alpha   90.00
_cell.angle_beta   90.00
_cell.angle_gamma   90.00
#
_symmetry.space_group_name_H-M   'P 1'
#
loop_
_entity.id
_entity.type
_entity.pdbx_description
1 polymer ?
#
loop_
_entity_poly.entity_id
_entity_poly.type
_entity_poly.pdbx_seq_one_letter_code
_entity_poly.pdbx_strand_id
1 'polypeptide(L)'
;LSEFVTGNEGADICCSSNDDTQASLVYDAIDTMRMLIDPNDLDTKRNQRFILNRVTNTKVFKMSDRTKNKEGRNIDFAIVDETHEMKENVIGKSVEQSQSLKDNPKFINITTEGFVVDGYLDEELKKARAVIRREDTGIAGERLLPWLYTQDSELEVWQGDRDNRLWMKSNPTLGIVKKWEYLEEQVDMARTSKADRIFVLAKDFNIKQNGGQAWLNLEDYDYQAVYDLEDFRGCICLGAVDMSETTDLTCAKILLMKPGDNTKYVYTMYFIPERKLTESDDKNAGAEYAEWAKAGYITVSEGNDIDLALVADWFYQLYVSYDIKLWKCGYDQRFSKDWLNQMEFYGWQKANDDLILILQNRETLSNAMKLCEADFAHQLINYNDNPVDKWNLKNAGIDVDSVGRCMAVKLEPQKRIDGAVTLIILYEMYRRYRTEFKQLLER
;
A
#
# COMPACT_ATOMS: atom_id res chain seq x y z
N LEU A 1 7.66 -3.13 -36.56
CA LEU A 1 7.54 -3.55 -37.94
C LEU A 1 8.68 -3.00 -38.82
N SER A 2 9.04 -1.72 -38.72
CA SER A 2 10.15 -1.14 -39.51
C SER A 2 11.45 -1.95 -39.30
N GLU A 3 11.84 -2.23 -38.05
CA GLU A 3 13.03 -3.03 -37.74
C GLU A 3 12.96 -4.45 -38.31
N PHE A 4 11.75 -5.04 -38.35
CA PHE A 4 11.52 -6.35 -38.95
C PHE A 4 11.69 -6.36 -40.48
N VAL A 5 11.33 -5.27 -41.15
CA VAL A 5 11.37 -5.16 -42.61
C VAL A 5 12.72 -4.66 -43.14
N THR A 6 13.27 -3.64 -42.46
CA THR A 6 14.44 -2.87 -42.92
C THR A 6 15.63 -2.87 -41.97
N GLY A 7 15.54 -3.61 -40.85
CA GLY A 7 16.60 -3.72 -39.87
C GLY A 7 17.81 -4.53 -40.33
N ASN A 8 18.76 -4.71 -39.41
CA ASN A 8 19.98 -5.47 -39.66
C ASN A 8 19.64 -6.93 -40.07
N GLU A 9 20.44 -7.50 -40.95
CA GLU A 9 20.32 -8.91 -41.32
C GLU A 9 20.53 -9.80 -40.08
N GLY A 10 19.62 -10.76 -39.89
CA GLY A 10 19.66 -11.67 -38.74
C GLY A 10 19.26 -11.07 -37.38
N ALA A 11 18.60 -9.91 -37.39
CA ALA A 11 18.17 -9.26 -36.15
C ALA A 11 17.12 -10.09 -35.37
N ASP A 12 17.25 -10.12 -34.07
CA ASP A 12 16.29 -10.70 -33.13
C ASP A 12 15.46 -9.61 -32.46
N ILE A 13 14.13 -9.66 -32.62
CA ILE A 13 13.16 -8.71 -32.05
C ILE A 13 12.33 -9.42 -31.00
N CYS A 14 12.33 -8.89 -29.78
CA CYS A 14 11.61 -9.44 -28.63
C CYS A 14 10.38 -8.61 -28.29
N CYS A 15 9.20 -9.24 -28.22
CA CYS A 15 7.99 -8.69 -27.64
C CYS A 15 7.79 -9.33 -26.26
N SER A 16 7.80 -8.53 -25.21
CA SER A 16 7.76 -9.04 -23.84
C SER A 16 6.73 -8.34 -22.96
N SER A 17 6.24 -9.04 -21.95
CA SER A 17 5.37 -8.52 -20.90
C SER A 17 5.45 -9.43 -19.67
N ASN A 18 4.71 -9.10 -18.62
CA ASN A 18 4.59 -9.89 -17.40
C ASN A 18 4.07 -11.32 -17.69
N ASP A 19 3.09 -11.46 -18.59
CA ASP A 19 2.58 -12.76 -19.02
C ASP A 19 2.59 -12.94 -20.55
N ASP A 20 2.39 -14.18 -20.99
CA ASP A 20 2.45 -14.55 -22.44
C ASP A 20 1.27 -13.98 -23.24
N THR A 21 0.12 -13.77 -22.60
CA THR A 21 -1.07 -13.22 -23.25
C THR A 21 -0.86 -11.75 -23.59
N GLN A 22 -0.35 -10.98 -22.64
CA GLN A 22 -0.01 -9.57 -22.84
C GLN A 22 1.13 -9.42 -23.87
N ALA A 23 2.20 -10.23 -23.77
CA ALA A 23 3.27 -10.23 -24.75
C ALA A 23 2.76 -10.54 -26.18
N SER A 24 1.66 -11.29 -26.29
CA SER A 24 1.02 -11.60 -27.58
C SER A 24 0.39 -10.38 -28.23
N LEU A 25 -0.07 -9.38 -27.50
CA LEU A 25 -0.73 -8.19 -28.08
C LEU A 25 0.19 -7.46 -29.07
N VAL A 26 1.42 -7.18 -28.64
CA VAL A 26 2.42 -6.53 -29.51
C VAL A 26 2.84 -7.46 -30.66
N TYR A 27 3.05 -8.74 -30.33
CA TYR A 27 3.45 -9.73 -31.31
C TYR A 27 2.40 -9.94 -32.42
N ASP A 28 1.12 -10.08 -32.07
CA ASP A 28 0.03 -10.28 -32.99
C ASP A 28 -0.28 -9.01 -33.83
N ALA A 29 -0.06 -7.81 -33.25
CA ALA A 29 -0.13 -6.56 -34.00
C ALA A 29 0.95 -6.51 -35.11
N ILE A 30 2.18 -6.95 -34.81
CA ILE A 30 3.25 -7.05 -35.80
C ILE A 30 2.87 -8.04 -36.90
N ASP A 31 2.29 -9.22 -36.56
CA ASP A 31 1.84 -10.21 -37.52
C ASP A 31 0.70 -9.70 -38.42
N THR A 32 -0.24 -8.98 -37.84
CA THR A 32 -1.33 -8.34 -38.59
C THR A 32 -0.78 -7.36 -39.62
N MET A 33 0.16 -6.49 -39.20
CA MET A 33 0.80 -5.56 -40.15
C MET A 33 1.66 -6.28 -41.21
N ARG A 34 2.32 -7.38 -40.82
CA ARG A 34 3.07 -8.25 -41.75
C ARG A 34 2.16 -8.80 -42.84
N MET A 35 1.00 -9.34 -42.47
CA MET A 35 0.02 -9.87 -43.46
C MET A 35 -0.49 -8.82 -44.44
N LEU A 36 -0.54 -7.54 -44.02
CA LEU A 36 -0.89 -6.45 -44.96
C LEU A 36 0.22 -6.15 -45.97
N ILE A 37 1.49 -6.36 -45.59
CA ILE A 37 2.66 -6.11 -46.45
C ILE A 37 2.94 -7.31 -47.36
N ASP A 38 2.82 -8.53 -46.83
CA ASP A 38 3.10 -9.79 -47.50
C ASP A 38 1.91 -10.78 -47.36
N PRO A 39 0.79 -10.50 -48.07
CA PRO A 39 -0.45 -11.28 -47.90
C PRO A 39 -0.34 -12.73 -48.43
N ASN A 40 0.68 -13.02 -49.19
CA ASN A 40 0.89 -14.35 -49.77
C ASN A 40 2.03 -15.13 -49.10
N ASP A 41 2.55 -14.64 -47.97
CA ASP A 41 3.65 -15.29 -47.25
C ASP A 41 4.90 -15.60 -48.11
N LEU A 42 5.23 -14.74 -49.09
CA LEU A 42 6.35 -14.93 -50.00
C LEU A 42 7.68 -14.70 -49.31
N ASP A 43 7.83 -13.54 -48.67
CA ASP A 43 9.07 -13.07 -48.03
C ASP A 43 9.08 -13.29 -46.53
N THR A 44 7.91 -13.48 -45.93
CA THR A 44 7.78 -13.63 -44.47
C THR A 44 6.98 -14.89 -44.13
N LYS A 45 7.10 -15.35 -42.87
CA LYS A 45 6.34 -16.51 -42.40
C LYS A 45 6.17 -16.48 -40.89
N ARG A 46 4.94 -16.69 -40.40
CA ARG A 46 4.66 -17.01 -38.99
C ARG A 46 4.74 -18.52 -38.74
N ASN A 47 5.39 -18.91 -37.67
CA ASN A 47 5.31 -20.24 -37.08
C ASN A 47 4.90 -20.18 -35.61
N GLN A 48 4.90 -21.31 -34.91
CA GLN A 48 4.49 -21.37 -33.48
C GLN A 48 5.42 -20.60 -32.52
N ARG A 49 6.67 -20.36 -32.91
CA ARG A 49 7.71 -19.80 -32.03
C ARG A 49 8.11 -18.39 -32.39
N PHE A 50 8.05 -18.02 -33.65
CA PHE A 50 8.48 -16.73 -34.16
C PHE A 50 7.86 -16.37 -35.49
N ILE A 51 7.91 -15.09 -35.85
CA ILE A 51 7.68 -14.57 -37.20
C ILE A 51 9.05 -14.39 -37.84
N LEU A 52 9.24 -14.87 -39.04
CA LEU A 52 10.51 -14.80 -39.78
C LEU A 52 10.34 -13.93 -41.02
N ASN A 53 11.25 -12.99 -41.24
CA ASN A 53 11.52 -12.38 -42.51
C ASN A 53 12.62 -13.20 -43.20
N ARG A 54 12.32 -13.84 -44.35
CA ARG A 54 13.27 -14.69 -45.04
C ARG A 54 14.33 -13.91 -45.82
N VAL A 55 14.04 -12.66 -46.18
CA VAL A 55 14.96 -11.81 -46.94
C VAL A 55 16.10 -11.32 -46.03
N THR A 56 15.77 -10.84 -44.83
CA THR A 56 16.75 -10.32 -43.87
C THR A 56 17.13 -11.33 -42.79
N ASN A 57 16.49 -12.51 -42.76
CA ASN A 57 16.61 -13.50 -41.68
C ASN A 57 16.27 -12.96 -40.27
N THR A 58 15.51 -11.88 -40.21
CA THR A 58 15.07 -11.24 -38.96
C THR A 58 13.93 -12.04 -38.32
N LYS A 59 13.97 -12.19 -37.02
CA LYS A 59 12.96 -12.92 -36.23
C LYS A 59 12.27 -12.02 -35.22
N VAL A 60 10.94 -12.16 -35.11
CA VAL A 60 10.17 -11.60 -33.99
C VAL A 60 9.67 -12.74 -33.10
N PHE A 61 9.88 -12.67 -31.82
CA PHE A 61 9.47 -13.71 -30.87
C PHE A 61 8.90 -13.10 -29.59
N LYS A 62 8.20 -13.93 -28.81
CA LYS A 62 7.64 -13.55 -27.52
C LYS A 62 8.50 -14.03 -26.36
N MET A 63 8.51 -13.25 -25.28
CA MET A 63 9.10 -13.61 -23.99
C MET A 63 8.23 -13.06 -22.86
N SER A 64 8.02 -13.85 -21.80
CA SER A 64 7.31 -13.42 -20.61
C SER A 64 8.10 -13.76 -19.36
N ASP A 65 7.66 -13.32 -18.20
CA ASP A 65 8.32 -13.64 -16.93
C ASP A 65 8.37 -15.15 -16.66
N ARG A 66 7.40 -15.90 -17.17
CA ARG A 66 7.34 -17.37 -17.10
C ARG A 66 8.24 -18.09 -18.10
N THR A 67 8.86 -17.38 -19.05
CA THR A 67 9.72 -18.01 -20.07
C THR A 67 10.96 -18.60 -19.40
N LYS A 68 11.19 -19.88 -19.60
CA LYS A 68 12.45 -20.56 -19.22
C LYS A 68 13.57 -20.17 -20.20
N ASN A 69 14.82 -20.06 -19.71
CA ASN A 69 15.98 -19.70 -20.54
C ASN A 69 15.87 -18.32 -21.18
N LYS A 70 15.66 -17.29 -20.36
CA LYS A 70 15.67 -15.88 -20.80
C LYS A 70 17.07 -15.42 -21.21
N GLU A 71 18.11 -16.01 -20.63
CA GLU A 71 19.52 -15.70 -20.88
C GLU A 71 20.05 -16.34 -22.18
N GLY A 72 21.19 -15.83 -22.66
CA GLY A 72 21.87 -16.37 -23.83
C GLY A 72 21.24 -16.01 -25.18
N ARG A 73 20.35 -15.04 -25.22
CA ARG A 73 19.77 -14.47 -26.45
C ARG A 73 20.64 -13.34 -26.98
N ASN A 74 20.42 -12.95 -28.22
CA ASN A 74 21.18 -11.89 -28.89
C ASN A 74 20.18 -10.86 -29.48
N ILE A 75 19.49 -10.13 -28.61
CA ILE A 75 18.36 -9.28 -28.94
C ILE A 75 18.85 -7.94 -29.50
N ASP A 76 18.42 -7.55 -30.70
CA ASP A 76 18.68 -6.24 -31.30
C ASP A 76 17.66 -5.20 -30.87
N PHE A 77 16.39 -5.61 -30.78
CA PHE A 77 15.29 -4.73 -30.45
C PHE A 77 14.32 -5.43 -29.49
N ALA A 78 13.98 -4.75 -28.41
CA ALA A 78 12.99 -5.25 -27.44
C ALA A 78 11.90 -4.23 -27.18
N ILE A 79 10.67 -4.73 -27.03
CA ILE A 79 9.52 -3.99 -26.53
C ILE A 79 9.04 -4.74 -25.29
N VAL A 80 9.01 -4.05 -24.14
CA VAL A 80 8.48 -4.58 -22.90
C VAL A 80 7.25 -3.77 -22.54
N ASP A 81 6.12 -4.44 -22.45
CA ASP A 81 4.81 -3.85 -22.18
C ASP A 81 4.33 -4.17 -20.77
N GLU A 82 3.52 -3.30 -20.19
CA GLU A 82 2.88 -3.44 -18.88
C GLU A 82 3.86 -3.67 -17.72
N THR A 83 4.97 -2.95 -17.73
CA THR A 83 6.02 -3.10 -16.69
C THR A 83 5.58 -2.70 -15.29
N HIS A 84 4.47 -1.98 -15.15
CA HIS A 84 3.87 -1.64 -13.86
C HIS A 84 3.41 -2.84 -13.03
N GLU A 85 3.22 -4.01 -13.66
CA GLU A 85 2.85 -5.25 -12.96
C GLU A 85 4.08 -6.03 -12.43
N MET A 86 5.28 -5.65 -12.83
CA MET A 86 6.52 -6.38 -12.49
C MET A 86 7.09 -5.91 -11.15
N LYS A 87 7.23 -6.82 -10.20
CA LYS A 87 7.90 -6.53 -8.92
C LYS A 87 9.40 -6.34 -9.09
N GLU A 88 10.03 -7.19 -9.91
CA GLU A 88 11.47 -7.21 -10.12
C GLU A 88 11.79 -6.99 -11.60
N ASN A 89 12.91 -6.33 -11.86
CA ASN A 89 13.43 -6.12 -13.22
C ASN A 89 14.15 -7.36 -13.77
N VAL A 90 13.48 -8.51 -13.86
CA VAL A 90 14.09 -9.74 -14.39
C VAL A 90 14.16 -9.67 -15.93
N ILE A 91 13.08 -9.25 -16.57
CA ILE A 91 12.99 -9.15 -18.03
C ILE A 91 13.92 -8.06 -18.56
N GLY A 92 13.86 -6.85 -18.00
CA GLY A 92 14.69 -5.74 -18.43
C GLY A 92 16.18 -6.07 -18.33
N LYS A 93 16.64 -6.60 -17.20
CA LYS A 93 18.04 -7.03 -17.01
C LYS A 93 18.47 -8.12 -18.01
N SER A 94 17.59 -9.11 -18.28
CA SER A 94 17.85 -10.16 -19.25
C SER A 94 17.99 -9.61 -20.67
N VAL A 95 17.14 -8.63 -21.05
CA VAL A 95 17.20 -7.94 -22.35
C VAL A 95 18.48 -7.11 -22.44
N GLU A 96 18.76 -6.25 -21.46
CA GLU A 96 19.97 -5.42 -21.43
C GLU A 96 21.24 -6.25 -21.55
N GLN A 97 21.32 -7.36 -20.81
CA GLN A 97 22.46 -8.28 -20.87
C GLN A 97 22.57 -8.92 -22.27
N SER A 98 21.45 -9.29 -22.90
CA SER A 98 21.42 -9.88 -24.25
C SER A 98 21.84 -8.90 -25.34
N GLN A 99 21.75 -7.60 -25.08
CA GLN A 99 22.10 -6.50 -25.97
C GLN A 99 23.58 -6.07 -25.86
N SER A 100 24.33 -6.63 -24.92
CA SER A 100 25.71 -6.20 -24.61
C SER A 100 26.70 -6.29 -25.78
N LEU A 101 26.42 -7.12 -26.76
CA LEU A 101 27.25 -7.32 -27.97
C LEU A 101 26.72 -6.59 -29.21
N LYS A 102 25.70 -5.77 -29.08
CA LYS A 102 25.07 -5.05 -30.19
C LYS A 102 25.59 -3.63 -30.30
N ASP A 103 25.85 -3.16 -31.51
CA ASP A 103 26.35 -1.82 -31.77
C ASP A 103 25.28 -0.73 -31.53
N ASN A 104 24.01 -1.03 -31.85
CA ASN A 104 22.90 -0.08 -31.71
C ASN A 104 21.63 -0.79 -31.21
N PRO A 105 21.65 -1.33 -29.99
CA PRO A 105 20.49 -2.00 -29.42
C PRO A 105 19.39 -1.01 -29.11
N LYS A 106 18.13 -1.45 -29.24
CA LYS A 106 16.96 -0.63 -28.92
C LYS A 106 16.11 -1.37 -27.87
N PHE A 107 15.73 -0.63 -26.84
CA PHE A 107 14.87 -1.11 -25.78
C PHE A 107 13.75 -0.10 -25.53
N ILE A 108 12.51 -0.52 -25.73
CA ILE A 108 11.31 0.30 -25.53
C ILE A 108 10.52 -0.30 -24.38
N ASN A 109 10.24 0.52 -23.38
CA ASN A 109 9.42 0.21 -22.24
C ASN A 109 8.10 1.01 -22.33
N ILE A 110 6.96 0.34 -22.36
CA ILE A 110 5.64 0.95 -22.49
C ILE A 110 4.78 0.50 -21.31
N THR A 111 4.16 1.45 -20.63
CA THR A 111 3.31 1.12 -19.49
C THR A 111 2.44 2.29 -19.06
N THR A 112 1.41 1.99 -18.29
CA THR A 112 0.68 2.95 -17.44
C THR A 112 1.23 2.88 -16.02
N GLU A 113 0.75 3.74 -15.13
CA GLU A 113 0.98 3.60 -13.68
C GLU A 113 0.24 2.35 -13.15
N GLY A 114 0.75 1.77 -12.07
CA GLY A 114 0.20 0.57 -11.47
C GLY A 114 0.17 0.64 -9.94
N PHE A 115 -0.09 -0.50 -9.32
CA PHE A 115 -0.25 -0.63 -7.86
C PHE A 115 0.92 -1.34 -7.17
N VAL A 116 1.92 -1.78 -7.94
CA VAL A 116 3.14 -2.37 -7.37
C VAL A 116 3.99 -1.24 -6.79
N VAL A 117 4.34 -1.37 -5.50
CA VAL A 117 5.18 -0.42 -4.77
C VAL A 117 6.62 -0.93 -4.75
N ASP A 118 7.59 -0.04 -4.93
CA ASP A 118 9.02 -0.35 -5.02
C ASP A 118 9.32 -1.42 -6.08
N GLY A 119 8.55 -1.41 -7.18
CA GLY A 119 8.69 -2.35 -8.28
C GLY A 119 9.57 -1.83 -9.40
N TYR A 120 9.65 -2.62 -10.48
CA TYR A 120 10.45 -2.29 -11.66
C TYR A 120 10.12 -0.91 -12.24
N LEU A 121 8.83 -0.56 -12.37
CA LEU A 121 8.43 0.75 -12.89
C LEU A 121 8.93 1.91 -12.01
N ASP A 122 8.93 1.77 -10.69
CA ASP A 122 9.39 2.82 -9.78
C ASP A 122 10.88 3.12 -9.97
N GLU A 123 11.70 2.10 -10.18
CA GLU A 123 13.13 2.25 -10.50
C GLU A 123 13.31 2.99 -11.84
N GLU A 124 12.56 2.62 -12.87
CA GLU A 124 12.63 3.26 -14.20
C GLU A 124 12.15 4.70 -14.16
N LEU A 125 11.06 5.00 -13.45
CA LEU A 125 10.57 6.37 -13.29
C LEU A 125 11.56 7.25 -12.53
N LYS A 126 12.28 6.71 -11.55
CA LYS A 126 13.34 7.42 -10.84
C LYS A 126 14.48 7.81 -11.79
N LYS A 127 14.94 6.88 -12.62
CA LYS A 127 15.97 7.14 -13.66
C LYS A 127 15.46 8.17 -14.68
N ALA A 128 14.24 7.98 -15.20
CA ALA A 128 13.63 8.86 -16.17
C ALA A 128 13.54 10.32 -15.66
N ARG A 129 13.09 10.50 -14.41
CA ARG A 129 13.00 11.83 -13.78
C ARG A 129 14.37 12.46 -13.55
N ALA A 130 15.40 11.66 -13.17
CA ALA A 130 16.77 12.15 -13.02
C ALA A 130 17.32 12.69 -14.36
N VAL A 131 17.07 11.99 -15.47
CA VAL A 131 17.44 12.44 -16.82
C VAL A 131 16.70 13.73 -17.20
N ILE A 132 15.38 13.80 -17.00
CA ILE A 132 14.56 14.98 -17.31
C ILE A 132 15.06 16.22 -16.52
N ARG A 133 15.43 16.02 -15.25
CA ARG A 133 15.97 17.09 -14.38
C ARG A 133 17.44 17.40 -14.62
N ARG A 134 18.11 16.67 -15.52
CA ARG A 134 19.55 16.77 -15.78
C ARG A 134 20.43 16.47 -14.56
N GLU A 135 19.95 15.63 -13.67
CA GLU A 135 20.68 15.12 -12.50
C GLU A 135 21.57 13.92 -12.89
N ASP A 136 21.15 13.12 -13.89
CA ASP A 136 21.95 12.07 -14.51
C ASP A 136 22.50 12.55 -15.85
N THR A 137 23.80 12.83 -15.89
CA THR A 137 24.55 13.28 -17.06
C THR A 137 25.55 12.20 -17.54
N GLY A 138 25.46 10.98 -17.03
CA GLY A 138 26.28 9.86 -17.44
C GLY A 138 25.84 9.24 -18.77
N ILE A 139 26.66 8.34 -19.32
CA ILE A 139 26.42 7.65 -20.60
C ILE A 139 25.05 6.95 -20.62
N ALA A 140 24.62 6.37 -19.48
CA ALA A 140 23.33 5.71 -19.37
C ALA A 140 22.17 6.74 -19.50
N GLY A 141 22.29 7.91 -18.86
CA GLY A 141 21.31 8.97 -18.97
C GLY A 141 21.22 9.57 -20.38
N GLU A 142 22.36 9.73 -21.07
CA GLU A 142 22.39 10.24 -22.46
C GLU A 142 21.69 9.29 -23.47
N ARG A 143 21.58 7.99 -23.15
CA ARG A 143 20.92 7.00 -24.00
C ARG A 143 19.45 6.77 -23.64
N LEU A 144 18.96 7.32 -22.55
CA LEU A 144 17.58 7.19 -22.12
C LEU A 144 16.72 8.35 -22.64
N LEU A 145 15.67 8.03 -23.40
CA LEU A 145 14.67 8.99 -23.87
C LEU A 145 13.35 8.79 -23.08
N PRO A 146 13.12 9.51 -21.99
CA PRO A 146 11.91 9.39 -21.22
C PRO A 146 10.75 10.21 -21.81
N TRP A 147 9.58 9.58 -21.89
CA TRP A 147 8.32 10.23 -22.26
C TRP A 147 7.29 9.92 -21.17
N LEU A 148 7.06 10.89 -20.28
CA LEU A 148 6.17 10.73 -19.14
C LEU A 148 4.89 11.54 -19.37
N TYR A 149 3.77 10.84 -19.57
CA TYR A 149 2.44 11.43 -19.66
C TYR A 149 1.71 11.22 -18.35
N THR A 150 1.79 12.19 -17.44
CA THR A 150 1.19 12.13 -16.11
C THR A 150 0.62 13.46 -15.70
N GLN A 151 -0.32 13.51 -14.78
CA GLN A 151 -0.72 14.75 -14.09
C GLN A 151 0.31 15.07 -12.99
N ASP A 152 0.50 16.37 -12.71
CA ASP A 152 1.41 16.80 -11.65
C ASP A 152 0.79 16.62 -10.26
N SER A 153 -0.53 16.67 -10.17
CA SER A 153 -1.27 16.48 -8.94
C SER A 153 -2.67 15.94 -9.19
N GLU A 154 -3.26 15.35 -8.17
CA GLU A 154 -4.64 14.90 -8.19
C GLU A 154 -5.63 16.08 -8.38
N LEU A 155 -5.27 17.27 -7.89
CA LEU A 155 -6.08 18.47 -8.06
C LEU A 155 -6.34 18.83 -9.54
N GLU A 156 -5.35 18.59 -10.42
CA GLU A 156 -5.49 18.81 -11.86
C GLU A 156 -6.54 17.89 -12.49
N VAL A 157 -6.74 16.69 -11.93
CA VAL A 157 -7.79 15.76 -12.37
C VAL A 157 -9.16 16.33 -12.03
N TRP A 158 -9.33 16.83 -10.80
CA TRP A 158 -10.62 17.35 -10.33
C TRP A 158 -11.00 18.70 -10.94
N GLN A 159 -10.01 19.48 -11.40
CA GLN A 159 -10.18 20.77 -12.07
C GLN A 159 -10.19 20.65 -13.60
N GLY A 160 -9.80 19.49 -14.14
CA GLY A 160 -9.71 19.27 -15.58
C GLY A 160 -11.08 19.14 -16.24
N ASP A 161 -11.18 19.65 -17.46
CA ASP A 161 -12.36 19.58 -18.33
C ASP A 161 -11.95 19.72 -19.81
N ARG A 162 -12.96 19.73 -20.71
CA ARG A 162 -12.76 19.92 -22.14
C ARG A 162 -12.20 21.30 -22.50
N ASP A 163 -12.51 22.33 -21.74
CA ASP A 163 -12.16 23.72 -22.05
C ASP A 163 -10.69 23.99 -21.69
N ASN A 164 -10.26 23.60 -20.48
CA ASN A 164 -8.90 23.80 -20.00
C ASN A 164 -7.90 22.74 -20.47
N ARG A 165 -8.38 21.57 -20.92
CA ARG A 165 -7.60 20.46 -21.49
C ARG A 165 -6.50 19.92 -20.57
N LEU A 166 -6.60 20.09 -19.25
CA LEU A 166 -5.60 19.60 -18.30
C LEU A 166 -5.38 18.09 -18.41
N TRP A 167 -6.45 17.30 -18.68
CA TRP A 167 -6.36 15.86 -18.80
C TRP A 167 -5.53 15.38 -19.99
N MET A 168 -5.26 16.26 -20.98
CA MET A 168 -4.39 15.90 -22.11
C MET A 168 -2.92 15.75 -21.71
N LYS A 169 -2.50 16.20 -20.52
CA LYS A 169 -1.13 15.94 -20.00
C LYS A 169 -0.86 14.45 -19.88
N SER A 170 -1.81 13.71 -19.34
CA SER A 170 -1.72 12.24 -19.19
C SER A 170 -2.35 11.49 -20.36
N ASN A 171 -3.25 12.12 -21.12
CA ASN A 171 -3.98 11.52 -22.23
C ASN A 171 -3.79 12.36 -23.51
N PRO A 172 -2.60 12.34 -24.16
CA PRO A 172 -2.32 13.23 -25.28
C PRO A 172 -3.18 12.98 -26.52
N THR A 173 -3.80 11.78 -26.62
CA THR A 173 -4.71 11.41 -27.71
C THR A 173 -6.18 11.54 -27.35
N LEU A 174 -6.50 12.25 -26.24
CA LEU A 174 -7.87 12.47 -25.80
C LEU A 174 -8.66 13.30 -26.83
N GLY A 175 -9.84 12.81 -27.20
CA GLY A 175 -10.66 13.34 -28.27
C GLY A 175 -10.34 12.77 -29.66
N ILE A 176 -9.27 11.98 -29.80
CA ILE A 176 -8.88 11.30 -31.06
C ILE A 176 -9.06 9.78 -30.90
N VAL A 177 -8.32 9.18 -29.98
CA VAL A 177 -8.36 7.73 -29.69
C VAL A 177 -9.24 7.47 -28.48
N LYS A 178 -8.92 8.11 -27.34
CA LYS A 178 -9.71 8.05 -26.10
C LYS A 178 -10.81 9.12 -26.16
N LYS A 179 -12.04 8.74 -25.84
CA LYS A 179 -13.19 9.67 -25.90
C LYS A 179 -13.27 10.53 -24.63
N TRP A 180 -13.69 11.78 -24.77
CA TRP A 180 -13.94 12.66 -23.65
C TRP A 180 -15.03 12.14 -22.72
N GLU A 181 -16.15 11.69 -23.28
CA GLU A 181 -17.28 11.16 -22.55
C GLU A 181 -16.90 10.03 -21.61
N TYR A 182 -16.04 9.11 -22.08
CA TYR A 182 -15.52 8.02 -21.26
C TYR A 182 -14.75 8.55 -20.04
N LEU A 183 -13.83 9.50 -20.25
CA LEU A 183 -12.99 10.00 -19.17
C LEU A 183 -13.78 10.85 -18.17
N GLU A 184 -14.77 11.60 -18.63
CA GLU A 184 -15.72 12.34 -17.80
C GLU A 184 -16.51 11.40 -16.88
N GLU A 185 -17.05 10.30 -17.41
CA GLU A 185 -17.73 9.26 -16.62
C GLU A 185 -16.82 8.63 -15.57
N GLN A 186 -15.55 8.32 -15.94
CA GLN A 186 -14.59 7.76 -14.99
C GLN A 186 -14.28 8.75 -13.86
N VAL A 187 -14.09 10.02 -14.16
CA VAL A 187 -13.85 11.07 -13.15
C VAL A 187 -15.07 11.25 -12.24
N ASP A 188 -16.28 11.21 -12.77
CA ASP A 188 -17.50 11.32 -11.95
C ASP A 188 -17.66 10.11 -11.01
N MET A 189 -17.40 8.89 -11.47
CA MET A 189 -17.38 7.71 -10.61
C MET A 189 -16.30 7.82 -9.54
N ALA A 190 -15.11 8.31 -9.89
CA ALA A 190 -14.01 8.51 -8.97
C ALA A 190 -14.28 9.54 -7.87
N ARG A 191 -15.21 10.48 -8.08
CA ARG A 191 -15.65 11.43 -7.05
C ARG A 191 -16.52 10.79 -5.96
N THR A 192 -17.21 9.70 -6.29
CA THR A 192 -18.18 9.05 -5.41
C THR A 192 -17.71 7.74 -4.81
N SER A 193 -16.70 7.11 -5.42
CA SER A 193 -16.18 5.81 -5.03
C SER A 193 -14.66 5.85 -4.84
N LYS A 194 -14.20 5.49 -3.65
CA LYS A 194 -12.76 5.47 -3.32
C LYS A 194 -11.99 4.44 -4.16
N ALA A 195 -12.60 3.28 -4.41
CA ALA A 195 -11.99 2.25 -5.25
C ALA A 195 -11.81 2.74 -6.70
N ASP A 196 -12.85 3.39 -7.26
CA ASP A 196 -12.80 3.94 -8.61
C ASP A 196 -11.82 5.11 -8.70
N ARG A 197 -11.76 5.97 -7.67
CA ARG A 197 -10.78 7.06 -7.60
C ARG A 197 -9.35 6.55 -7.76
N ILE A 198 -8.96 5.53 -7.00
CA ILE A 198 -7.62 4.97 -7.06
C ILE A 198 -7.33 4.35 -8.42
N PHE A 199 -8.30 3.61 -8.96
CA PHE A 199 -8.15 3.01 -10.27
C PHE A 199 -7.98 4.07 -11.37
N VAL A 200 -8.85 5.06 -11.40
CA VAL A 200 -8.86 6.15 -12.40
C VAL A 200 -7.59 6.99 -12.30
N LEU A 201 -7.16 7.36 -11.10
CA LEU A 201 -5.93 8.12 -10.91
C LEU A 201 -4.69 7.37 -11.41
N ALA A 202 -4.59 6.07 -11.14
CA ALA A 202 -3.47 5.26 -11.62
C ALA A 202 -3.54 5.01 -13.12
N LYS A 203 -4.68 4.49 -13.63
CA LYS A 203 -4.78 3.97 -14.99
C LYS A 203 -5.10 5.02 -16.04
N ASP A 204 -5.88 6.04 -15.70
CA ASP A 204 -6.27 7.08 -16.65
C ASP A 204 -5.42 8.34 -16.56
N PHE A 205 -4.82 8.61 -15.41
CA PHE A 205 -4.05 9.84 -15.19
C PHE A 205 -2.57 9.60 -14.85
N ASN A 206 -2.13 8.36 -14.74
CA ASN A 206 -0.75 7.97 -14.41
C ASN A 206 -0.22 8.65 -13.13
N ILE A 207 -1.11 8.84 -12.15
CA ILE A 207 -0.75 9.33 -10.82
C ILE A 207 -0.49 8.13 -9.93
N LYS A 208 0.73 8.01 -9.40
CA LYS A 208 1.09 6.94 -8.49
C LYS A 208 0.09 6.84 -7.35
N GLN A 209 -0.54 5.68 -7.25
CA GLN A 209 -1.32 5.30 -6.09
C GLN A 209 -0.50 4.30 -5.30
N ASN A 210 -0.23 4.61 -4.04
CA ASN A 210 0.45 3.65 -3.18
C ASN A 210 -0.43 2.40 -3.08
N GLY A 211 0.16 1.22 -3.26
CA GLY A 211 -0.55 -0.05 -3.39
C GLY A 211 -1.29 -0.55 -2.14
N GLY A 212 -1.25 0.21 -1.02
CA GLY A 212 -2.24 0.18 0.03
C GLY A 212 -3.08 1.44 -0.10
N GLN A 213 -4.38 1.31 -0.29
CA GLN A 213 -5.28 2.42 -0.07
C GLN A 213 -5.08 2.91 1.34
N ALA A 214 -4.95 4.23 1.57
CA ALA A 214 -5.07 4.74 2.93
C ALA A 214 -6.38 4.22 3.51
N TRP A 215 -6.33 3.62 4.69
CA TRP A 215 -7.52 3.08 5.33
C TRP A 215 -8.57 4.17 5.59
N LEU A 216 -8.14 5.31 6.15
CA LEU A 216 -9.00 6.45 6.47
C LEU A 216 -8.66 7.65 5.59
N ASN A 217 -9.64 8.53 5.31
CA ASN A 217 -9.34 9.84 4.75
C ASN A 217 -8.78 10.76 5.85
N LEU A 218 -7.99 11.73 5.46
CA LEU A 218 -7.38 12.67 6.41
C LEU A 218 -8.45 13.39 7.26
N GLU A 219 -9.53 13.84 6.64
CA GLU A 219 -10.66 14.52 7.27
C GLU A 219 -11.43 13.67 8.28
N ASP A 220 -11.38 12.33 8.15
CA ASP A 220 -12.08 11.41 9.04
C ASP A 220 -11.36 11.26 10.39
N TYR A 221 -10.02 11.36 10.43
CA TYR A 221 -9.25 11.15 11.66
C TYR A 221 -8.44 12.37 12.13
N ASP A 222 -8.19 13.37 11.27
CA ASP A 222 -7.42 14.57 11.63
C ASP A 222 -8.34 15.68 12.16
N TYR A 223 -8.98 15.40 13.28
CA TYR A 223 -9.78 16.38 14.00
C TYR A 223 -9.32 16.48 15.45
N GLN A 224 -9.48 17.67 16.01
CA GLN A 224 -9.11 17.94 17.41
C GLN A 224 -10.30 17.69 18.32
N ALA A 225 -10.28 16.56 19.02
CA ALA A 225 -11.24 16.23 20.06
C ALA A 225 -10.49 15.71 21.28
N VAL A 226 -10.66 16.40 22.40
CA VAL A 226 -9.98 16.08 23.65
C VAL A 226 -11.00 15.80 24.74
N TYR A 227 -10.59 15.05 25.77
CA TYR A 227 -11.37 14.77 26.95
C TYR A 227 -10.42 14.59 28.15
N ASP A 228 -10.95 14.75 29.36
CA ASP A 228 -10.22 14.43 30.58
C ASP A 228 -10.56 13.00 31.03
N LEU A 229 -9.53 12.22 31.35
CA LEU A 229 -9.71 10.84 31.81
C LEU A 229 -10.45 10.80 33.18
N GLU A 230 -10.35 11.87 33.99
CA GLU A 230 -11.13 12.03 35.23
C GLU A 230 -12.64 12.01 35.00
N ASP A 231 -13.13 12.42 33.85
CA ASP A 231 -14.56 12.35 33.50
C ASP A 231 -15.10 10.90 33.47
N PHE A 232 -14.22 9.91 33.46
CA PHE A 232 -14.53 8.49 33.42
C PHE A 232 -14.20 7.75 34.72
N ARG A 233 -13.99 8.48 35.80
CA ARG A 233 -13.72 7.88 37.11
C ARG A 233 -14.86 6.93 37.55
N GLY A 234 -14.49 5.70 37.93
CA GLY A 234 -15.45 4.65 38.29
C GLY A 234 -16.08 3.89 37.14
N CYS A 235 -15.82 4.29 35.88
CA CYS A 235 -16.35 3.61 34.70
C CYS A 235 -15.67 2.27 34.44
N ILE A 236 -16.37 1.43 33.70
CA ILE A 236 -15.80 0.23 33.11
C ILE A 236 -15.26 0.52 31.69
N CYS A 237 -14.26 -0.24 31.24
CA CYS A 237 -13.73 -0.13 29.89
C CYS A 237 -13.51 -1.51 29.25
N LEU A 238 -13.44 -1.52 27.91
CA LEU A 238 -12.85 -2.59 27.13
C LEU A 238 -11.39 -2.27 26.85
N GLY A 239 -10.53 -3.27 26.80
CA GLY A 239 -9.12 -3.12 26.48
C GLY A 239 -8.71 -3.88 25.22
N ALA A 240 -7.57 -3.48 24.65
CA ALA A 240 -6.86 -4.23 23.61
C ALA A 240 -5.36 -3.97 23.69
N VAL A 241 -4.58 -4.99 23.32
CA VAL A 241 -3.12 -4.88 23.20
C VAL A 241 -2.63 -5.56 21.91
N ASP A 242 -1.66 -4.93 21.28
CA ASP A 242 -0.82 -5.49 20.24
C ASP A 242 0.63 -5.42 20.72
N MET A 243 1.30 -6.57 20.81
CA MET A 243 2.58 -6.69 21.49
C MET A 243 3.71 -7.03 20.53
N SER A 244 4.84 -6.34 20.71
CA SER A 244 6.10 -6.60 20.05
C SER A 244 7.23 -6.61 21.08
N GLU A 245 8.26 -7.42 20.89
CA GLU A 245 9.42 -7.43 21.78
C GLU A 245 10.50 -6.44 21.36
N THR A 246 10.75 -6.27 20.05
CA THR A 246 11.99 -5.62 19.60
C THR A 246 11.85 -4.52 18.56
N THR A 247 11.10 -4.74 17.50
CA THR A 247 11.15 -3.90 16.29
C THR A 247 9.93 -3.01 16.09
N ASP A 248 8.75 -3.51 16.35
CA ASP A 248 7.50 -2.75 16.22
C ASP A 248 7.17 -2.06 17.55
N LEU A 249 6.14 -1.22 17.57
CA LEU A 249 5.64 -0.63 18.80
C LEU A 249 4.77 -1.64 19.52
N THR A 250 4.84 -1.66 20.87
CA THR A 250 3.75 -2.26 21.64
C THR A 250 2.73 -1.17 21.93
N CYS A 251 1.47 -1.47 21.75
CA CYS A 251 0.38 -0.53 21.94
C CYS A 251 -0.72 -1.15 22.82
N ALA A 252 -1.16 -0.41 23.83
CA ALA A 252 -2.30 -0.74 24.67
C ALA A 252 -3.35 0.37 24.59
N LYS A 253 -4.61 -0.03 24.45
CA LYS A 253 -5.75 0.90 24.36
C LYS A 253 -6.89 0.47 25.26
N ILE A 254 -7.64 1.45 25.74
CA ILE A 254 -8.96 1.24 26.35
C ILE A 254 -10.03 2.01 25.58
N LEU A 255 -11.24 1.48 25.57
CA LEU A 255 -12.44 2.11 25.04
C LEU A 255 -13.42 2.36 26.17
N LEU A 256 -13.79 3.61 26.32
CA LEU A 256 -14.75 4.11 27.29
C LEU A 256 -15.97 4.67 26.55
N MET A 257 -17.13 4.65 27.19
CA MET A 257 -18.35 5.28 26.69
C MET A 257 -19.12 5.91 27.85
N LYS A 258 -19.91 6.93 27.57
CA LYS A 258 -20.85 7.53 28.55
C LYS A 258 -22.27 6.99 28.31
N PRO A 259 -23.11 6.80 29.34
CA PRO A 259 -24.50 6.42 29.17
C PRO A 259 -25.24 7.35 28.21
N GLY A 260 -25.94 6.78 27.23
CA GLY A 260 -26.69 7.56 26.23
C GLY A 260 -25.85 8.22 25.13
N ASP A 261 -24.52 8.16 25.20
CA ASP A 261 -23.59 8.67 24.17
C ASP A 261 -23.09 7.51 23.30
N ASN A 262 -23.03 7.73 21.99
CA ASN A 262 -22.46 6.75 21.04
C ASN A 262 -20.98 6.96 20.74
N THR A 263 -20.39 8.03 21.30
CA THR A 263 -18.95 8.32 21.15
C THR A 263 -18.11 7.28 21.87
N LYS A 264 -17.08 6.77 21.20
CA LYS A 264 -16.06 5.89 21.78
C LYS A 264 -14.85 6.74 22.13
N TYR A 265 -14.60 6.84 23.43
CA TYR A 265 -13.44 7.55 23.96
C TYR A 265 -12.30 6.54 24.09
N VAL A 266 -11.24 6.75 23.33
CA VAL A 266 -10.10 5.83 23.25
C VAL A 266 -8.90 6.47 23.94
N TYR A 267 -8.38 5.80 24.97
CA TYR A 267 -7.16 6.20 25.65
C TYR A 267 -6.05 5.21 25.35
N THR A 268 -4.89 5.71 24.94
CA THR A 268 -3.80 4.91 24.38
C THR A 268 -2.50 5.15 25.13
N MET A 269 -1.73 4.08 25.31
CA MET A 269 -0.32 4.12 25.71
C MET A 269 0.52 3.26 24.76
N TYR A 270 1.66 3.81 24.36
CA TYR A 270 2.66 3.10 23.57
C TYR A 270 3.86 2.73 24.41
N PHE A 271 4.56 1.67 24.04
CA PHE A 271 5.75 1.18 24.73
C PHE A 271 6.84 0.94 23.70
N ILE A 272 8.07 1.41 24.00
CA ILE A 272 9.24 1.22 23.17
C ILE A 272 10.46 0.90 24.04
N PRO A 273 11.47 0.16 23.52
CA PRO A 273 12.74 0.04 24.21
C PRO A 273 13.54 1.34 24.10
N GLU A 274 14.40 1.61 25.11
CA GLU A 274 15.21 2.85 25.21
C GLU A 274 16.06 3.10 23.96
N ARG A 275 16.61 2.05 23.35
CA ARG A 275 17.40 2.18 22.12
C ARG A 275 16.66 2.88 20.97
N LYS A 276 15.32 2.75 20.89
CA LYS A 276 14.53 3.41 19.83
C LYS A 276 14.50 4.93 19.92
N LEU A 277 14.83 5.51 21.07
CA LEU A 277 14.94 6.96 21.20
C LEU A 277 16.10 7.53 20.36
N THR A 278 17.17 6.76 20.19
CA THR A 278 18.43 7.19 19.53
C THR A 278 18.67 6.53 18.18
N GLU A 279 18.35 5.25 18.03
CA GLU A 279 18.71 4.40 16.89
C GLU A 279 17.47 3.92 16.12
N SER A 280 16.60 4.83 15.72
CA SER A 280 15.36 4.43 15.04
C SER A 280 15.38 4.84 13.56
N ASP A 281 15.25 3.86 12.66
CA ASP A 281 14.95 4.07 11.24
C ASP A 281 13.57 4.70 11.03
N ASP A 282 12.68 4.61 12.04
CA ASP A 282 11.33 5.16 12.02
C ASP A 282 11.31 6.71 12.00
N LYS A 283 12.43 7.38 12.34
CA LYS A 283 12.59 8.84 12.19
C LYS A 283 12.40 9.30 10.75
N ASN A 284 12.86 8.51 9.78
CA ASN A 284 12.67 8.81 8.37
C ASN A 284 11.20 8.70 7.95
N ALA A 285 10.39 7.96 8.72
CA ALA A 285 8.93 7.85 8.56
C ALA A 285 8.16 8.89 9.40
N GLY A 286 8.84 9.87 10.01
CA GLY A 286 8.26 10.95 10.79
C GLY A 286 7.91 10.59 12.23
N ALA A 287 8.59 9.62 12.82
CA ALA A 287 8.42 9.29 14.24
C ALA A 287 9.21 10.25 15.15
N GLU A 288 8.54 10.81 16.14
CA GLU A 288 9.08 11.76 17.12
C GLU A 288 9.10 11.15 18.53
N TYR A 289 9.68 9.95 18.67
CA TYR A 289 9.59 9.13 19.89
C TYR A 289 10.04 9.87 21.16
N ALA A 290 11.11 10.65 21.09
CA ALA A 290 11.62 11.38 22.24
C ALA A 290 10.63 12.47 22.71
N GLU A 291 10.01 13.20 21.78
CA GLU A 291 9.01 14.22 22.08
C GLU A 291 7.73 13.58 22.64
N TRP A 292 7.28 12.49 22.02
CA TRP A 292 6.09 11.76 22.46
C TRP A 292 6.27 11.09 23.83
N ALA A 293 7.48 10.56 24.13
CA ALA A 293 7.80 10.04 25.46
C ALA A 293 7.80 11.15 26.52
N LYS A 294 8.41 12.30 26.21
CA LYS A 294 8.42 13.47 27.11
C LYS A 294 7.01 14.01 27.39
N ALA A 295 6.13 13.93 26.37
CA ALA A 295 4.72 14.34 26.50
C ALA A 295 3.83 13.29 27.18
N GLY A 296 4.34 12.10 27.50
CA GLY A 296 3.62 11.04 28.21
C GLY A 296 2.77 10.10 27.34
N TYR A 297 2.92 10.15 26.02
CA TYR A 297 2.22 9.23 25.10
C TYR A 297 2.93 7.88 24.96
N ILE A 298 4.20 7.81 25.33
CA ILE A 298 5.04 6.63 25.21
C ILE A 298 5.72 6.34 26.55
N THR A 299 5.62 5.10 27.00
CA THR A 299 6.44 4.57 28.11
C THR A 299 7.69 3.92 27.52
N VAL A 300 8.85 4.29 28.07
CA VAL A 300 10.14 3.77 27.63
C VAL A 300 10.55 2.63 28.56
N SER A 301 10.80 1.46 28.00
CA SER A 301 11.35 0.30 28.71
C SER A 301 12.88 0.37 28.70
N GLU A 302 13.52 0.10 29.83
CA GLU A 302 14.97 0.06 29.94
C GLU A 302 15.58 -1.04 29.06
N GLY A 303 16.70 -0.73 28.38
CA GLY A 303 17.44 -1.69 27.60
C GLY A 303 16.99 -1.83 26.15
N ASN A 304 17.14 -3.05 25.59
CA ASN A 304 16.95 -3.31 24.17
C ASN A 304 15.57 -3.86 23.80
N ASP A 305 14.84 -4.37 24.78
CA ASP A 305 13.54 -5.04 24.60
C ASP A 305 12.45 -4.36 25.44
N ILE A 306 11.20 -4.59 25.05
CA ILE A 306 10.06 -4.07 25.82
C ILE A 306 9.76 -5.03 26.95
N ASP A 307 9.78 -4.52 28.19
CA ASP A 307 9.24 -5.26 29.33
C ASP A 307 7.71 -5.25 29.27
N LEU A 308 7.13 -6.38 28.89
CA LEU A 308 5.70 -6.53 28.72
C LEU A 308 4.91 -6.49 30.04
N ALA A 309 5.58 -6.60 31.19
CA ALA A 309 4.95 -6.36 32.51
C ALA A 309 4.48 -4.92 32.63
N LEU A 310 5.22 -3.94 32.08
CA LEU A 310 4.84 -2.52 32.07
C LEU A 310 3.49 -2.27 31.38
N VAL A 311 3.14 -3.10 30.40
CA VAL A 311 1.84 -3.00 29.71
C VAL A 311 0.70 -3.43 30.63
N ALA A 312 0.89 -4.46 31.43
CA ALA A 312 -0.10 -4.89 32.43
C ALA A 312 -0.18 -3.89 33.58
N ASP A 313 0.97 -3.35 34.00
CA ASP A 313 1.04 -2.31 35.05
C ASP A 313 0.25 -1.05 34.63
N TRP A 314 0.27 -0.68 33.36
CA TRP A 314 -0.52 0.45 32.84
C TRP A 314 -2.02 0.23 33.04
N PHE A 315 -2.57 -0.94 32.77
CA PHE A 315 -3.99 -1.23 33.02
C PHE A 315 -4.31 -1.17 34.53
N TYR A 316 -3.40 -1.70 35.35
CA TYR A 316 -3.57 -1.62 36.82
C TYR A 316 -3.49 -0.18 37.34
N GLN A 317 -2.62 0.66 36.76
CA GLN A 317 -2.52 2.08 37.12
C GLN A 317 -3.79 2.87 36.74
N LEU A 318 -4.47 2.55 35.66
CA LEU A 318 -5.77 3.14 35.30
C LEU A 318 -6.80 2.87 36.44
N TYR A 319 -6.81 1.66 36.96
CA TYR A 319 -7.66 1.31 38.08
C TYR A 319 -7.26 2.10 39.37
N VAL A 320 -5.99 2.12 39.71
CA VAL A 320 -5.51 2.77 40.94
C VAL A 320 -5.73 4.29 40.92
N SER A 321 -5.42 4.93 39.80
CA SER A 321 -5.44 6.39 39.67
C SER A 321 -6.83 6.94 39.37
N TYR A 322 -7.62 6.27 38.57
CA TYR A 322 -8.90 6.75 38.04
C TYR A 322 -10.11 5.87 38.42
N ASP A 323 -9.91 4.76 39.14
CA ASP A 323 -10.95 3.73 39.36
C ASP A 323 -11.59 3.23 38.08
N ILE A 324 -10.86 3.30 36.94
CA ILE A 324 -11.32 2.75 35.66
C ILE A 324 -11.12 1.24 35.66
N LYS A 325 -12.20 0.49 35.50
CA LYS A 325 -12.21 -0.96 35.65
C LYS A 325 -12.17 -1.63 34.27
N LEU A 326 -11.05 -2.29 33.98
CA LEU A 326 -10.93 -3.09 32.79
C LEU A 326 -11.86 -4.32 32.91
N TRP A 327 -12.89 -4.40 32.07
CA TRP A 327 -13.85 -5.50 32.08
C TRP A 327 -13.34 -6.68 31.27
N LYS A 328 -12.96 -6.44 29.99
CA LYS A 328 -12.40 -7.44 29.08
C LYS A 328 -11.28 -6.83 28.24
N CYS A 329 -10.24 -7.62 27.93
CA CYS A 329 -9.13 -7.20 27.11
C CYS A 329 -8.86 -8.18 25.96
N GLY A 330 -8.82 -7.68 24.73
CA GLY A 330 -8.40 -8.43 23.56
C GLY A 330 -6.87 -8.41 23.39
N TYR A 331 -6.27 -9.53 23.02
CA TYR A 331 -4.83 -9.61 22.80
C TYR A 331 -4.49 -10.55 21.64
N ASP A 332 -3.32 -10.32 20.99
CA ASP A 332 -2.75 -11.29 20.03
C ASP A 332 -1.89 -12.34 20.74
N GLN A 333 -1.81 -13.51 20.14
CA GLN A 333 -1.08 -14.65 20.71
C GLN A 333 0.43 -14.44 20.79
N ARG A 334 0.99 -13.62 19.91
CA ARG A 334 2.43 -13.38 19.85
C ARG A 334 2.90 -12.61 21.09
N PHE A 335 4.02 -13.04 21.67
CA PHE A 335 4.67 -12.39 22.82
C PHE A 335 3.81 -12.23 24.09
N SER A 336 2.63 -12.82 24.16
CA SER A 336 1.66 -12.56 25.22
C SER A 336 1.95 -13.23 26.56
N LYS A 337 2.94 -14.12 26.67
CA LYS A 337 3.12 -14.97 27.85
C LYS A 337 3.40 -14.18 29.14
N ASP A 338 4.38 -13.28 29.10
CA ASP A 338 4.79 -12.53 30.30
C ASP A 338 3.75 -11.48 30.67
N TRP A 339 3.14 -10.83 29.69
CA TRP A 339 2.00 -9.95 29.90
C TRP A 339 0.83 -10.69 30.55
N LEU A 340 0.47 -11.89 30.09
CA LEU A 340 -0.61 -12.69 30.65
C LEU A 340 -0.34 -13.07 32.10
N ASN A 341 0.89 -13.49 32.44
CA ASN A 341 1.27 -13.81 33.81
C ASN A 341 1.07 -12.60 34.74
N GLN A 342 1.44 -11.40 34.29
CA GLN A 342 1.29 -10.17 35.06
C GLN A 342 -0.19 -9.74 35.16
N MET A 343 -0.99 -9.90 34.11
CA MET A 343 -2.44 -9.65 34.13
C MET A 343 -3.14 -10.59 35.12
N GLU A 344 -2.77 -11.89 35.12
CA GLU A 344 -3.29 -12.87 36.08
C GLU A 344 -2.88 -12.54 37.51
N PHE A 345 -1.68 -12.03 37.74
CA PHE A 345 -1.24 -11.55 39.04
C PHE A 345 -2.12 -10.38 39.55
N TYR A 346 -2.59 -9.50 38.67
CA TYR A 346 -3.53 -8.42 39.01
C TYR A 346 -5.00 -8.87 39.05
N GLY A 347 -5.30 -10.11 38.76
CA GLY A 347 -6.63 -10.71 38.92
C GLY A 347 -7.44 -10.92 37.65
N TRP A 348 -6.95 -10.48 36.46
CA TRP A 348 -7.61 -10.76 35.19
C TRP A 348 -7.23 -12.15 34.67
N GLN A 349 -8.23 -12.99 34.42
CA GLN A 349 -7.99 -14.40 34.08
C GLN A 349 -8.64 -14.80 32.76
N LYS A 350 -7.93 -15.62 31.99
CA LYS A 350 -8.51 -16.26 30.78
C LYS A 350 -9.71 -17.14 31.10
N ALA A 351 -9.65 -17.85 32.23
CA ALA A 351 -10.71 -18.74 32.66
C ALA A 351 -12.05 -18.04 32.95
N ASN A 352 -11.99 -16.72 33.24
CA ASN A 352 -13.16 -15.88 33.51
C ASN A 352 -13.61 -15.09 32.28
N ASP A 353 -13.03 -15.33 31.10
CA ASP A 353 -13.23 -14.55 29.88
C ASP A 353 -12.88 -13.05 30.06
N ASP A 354 -11.92 -12.73 30.94
CA ASP A 354 -11.41 -11.36 31.06
C ASP A 354 -10.40 -11.03 29.95
N LEU A 355 -9.62 -12.04 29.53
CA LEU A 355 -8.56 -11.94 28.53
C LEU A 355 -8.92 -12.80 27.31
N ILE A 356 -9.19 -12.14 26.19
CA ILE A 356 -9.73 -12.74 24.97
C ILE A 356 -8.70 -12.76 23.86
N LEU A 357 -8.38 -13.96 23.37
CA LEU A 357 -7.51 -14.10 22.21
C LEU A 357 -8.21 -13.61 20.93
N ILE A 358 -7.59 -12.69 20.23
CA ILE A 358 -8.05 -12.13 18.95
C ILE A 358 -7.05 -12.50 17.86
N LEU A 359 -7.47 -13.29 16.89
CA LEU A 359 -6.63 -13.66 15.75
C LEU A 359 -6.53 -12.48 14.78
N GLN A 360 -5.31 -12.08 14.47
CA GLN A 360 -5.04 -11.02 13.49
C GLN A 360 -5.14 -11.58 12.05
N ASN A 361 -6.34 -11.84 11.59
CA ASN A 361 -6.64 -12.26 10.22
C ASN A 361 -7.87 -11.55 9.66
N ARG A 362 -8.05 -11.59 8.34
CA ARG A 362 -9.16 -10.93 7.64
C ARG A 362 -10.53 -11.40 8.12
N GLU A 363 -10.68 -12.69 8.43
CA GLU A 363 -11.95 -13.26 8.87
C GLU A 363 -12.40 -12.65 10.20
N THR A 364 -11.46 -12.48 11.14
CA THR A 364 -11.74 -11.91 12.46
C THR A 364 -11.90 -10.39 12.42
N LEU A 365 -10.98 -9.68 11.77
CA LEU A 365 -10.83 -8.23 11.92
C LEU A 365 -11.59 -7.40 10.88
N SER A 366 -12.01 -7.99 9.74
CA SER A 366 -12.65 -7.25 8.65
C SER A 366 -13.88 -6.46 9.08
N ASN A 367 -14.77 -7.06 9.85
CA ASN A 367 -16.00 -6.39 10.30
C ASN A 367 -15.72 -5.30 11.35
N ALA A 368 -14.75 -5.52 12.22
CA ALA A 368 -14.30 -4.53 13.19
C ALA A 368 -13.68 -3.32 12.51
N MET A 369 -12.85 -3.55 11.49
CA MET A 369 -12.22 -2.51 10.69
C MET A 369 -13.24 -1.64 9.95
N LYS A 370 -14.26 -2.26 9.32
CA LYS A 370 -15.37 -1.55 8.67
C LYS A 370 -16.21 -0.73 9.65
N LEU A 371 -16.48 -1.26 10.86
CA LEU A 371 -17.20 -0.55 11.90
C LEU A 371 -16.40 0.67 12.41
N CYS A 372 -15.09 0.49 12.61
CA CYS A 372 -14.19 1.56 13.01
C CYS A 372 -14.12 2.68 11.96
N GLU A 373 -14.00 2.32 10.68
CA GLU A 373 -14.03 3.27 9.55
C GLU A 373 -15.33 4.08 9.53
N ALA A 374 -16.48 3.42 9.68
CA ALA A 374 -17.78 4.10 9.73
C ALA A 374 -17.89 5.06 10.92
N ASP A 375 -17.38 4.67 12.09
CA ASP A 375 -17.40 5.52 13.28
C ASP A 375 -16.45 6.73 13.14
N PHE A 376 -15.30 6.59 12.46
CA PHE A 376 -14.43 7.71 12.09
C PHE A 376 -15.13 8.68 11.14
N ALA A 377 -15.76 8.18 10.07
CA ALA A 377 -16.48 9.01 9.11
C ALA A 377 -17.63 9.81 9.76
N HIS A 378 -18.20 9.31 10.86
CA HIS A 378 -19.23 10.01 11.63
C HIS A 378 -18.68 10.78 12.84
N GLN A 379 -17.35 10.86 13.01
CA GLN A 379 -16.66 11.49 14.15
C GLN A 379 -17.13 10.95 15.51
N LEU A 380 -17.40 9.66 15.59
CA LEU A 380 -17.82 8.96 16.81
C LEU A 380 -16.65 8.35 17.60
N ILE A 381 -15.41 8.62 17.20
CA ILE A 381 -14.20 8.18 17.91
C ILE A 381 -13.45 9.41 18.41
N ASN A 382 -13.29 9.51 19.71
CA ASN A 382 -12.43 10.52 20.32
C ASN A 382 -11.17 9.82 20.88
N TYR A 383 -10.04 9.95 20.21
CA TYR A 383 -8.77 9.38 20.60
C TYR A 383 -7.83 10.40 21.29
N ASN A 384 -8.45 11.44 21.88
CA ASN A 384 -7.79 12.48 22.68
C ASN A 384 -6.68 13.23 21.94
N ASP A 385 -6.84 13.44 20.63
CA ASP A 385 -5.85 14.06 19.71
C ASP A 385 -4.42 13.51 19.88
N ASN A 386 -4.29 12.24 20.24
CA ASN A 386 -3.00 11.59 20.49
C ASN A 386 -2.15 11.59 19.21
N PRO A 387 -0.97 12.25 19.19
CA PRO A 387 -0.16 12.39 17.99
C PRO A 387 0.43 11.06 17.49
N VAL A 388 0.66 10.10 18.40
CA VAL A 388 1.16 8.76 18.01
C VAL A 388 0.06 7.96 17.33
N ASP A 389 -1.19 8.04 17.83
CA ASP A 389 -2.35 7.46 17.15
C ASP A 389 -2.57 8.07 15.78
N LYS A 390 -2.52 9.39 15.68
CA LYS A 390 -2.64 10.11 14.41
C LYS A 390 -1.58 9.67 13.40
N TRP A 391 -0.33 9.55 13.84
CA TRP A 391 0.77 9.06 13.01
C TRP A 391 0.55 7.60 12.55
N ASN A 392 0.09 6.70 13.44
CA ASN A 392 -0.23 5.31 13.10
C ASN A 392 -1.40 5.21 12.10
N LEU A 393 -2.47 5.99 12.29
CA LEU A 393 -3.62 6.03 11.38
C LEU A 393 -3.23 6.53 9.98
N LYS A 394 -2.39 7.58 9.91
CA LYS A 394 -1.82 8.08 8.65
C LYS A 394 -1.02 7.02 7.88
N ASN A 395 -0.36 6.11 8.60
CA ASN A 395 0.48 5.06 8.03
C ASN A 395 -0.30 3.80 7.62
N ALA A 396 -1.56 3.68 8.09
CA ALA A 396 -2.38 2.51 7.86
C ALA A 396 -3.06 2.54 6.49
N GLY A 397 -2.86 1.47 5.74
CA GLY A 397 -3.58 1.16 4.51
C GLY A 397 -4.60 0.05 4.71
N ILE A 398 -5.42 -0.17 3.70
CA ILE A 398 -6.39 -1.26 3.63
C ILE A 398 -6.03 -2.20 2.47
N ASP A 399 -6.04 -3.50 2.74
CA ASP A 399 -5.96 -4.53 1.72
C ASP A 399 -7.27 -5.34 1.72
N VAL A 400 -7.84 -5.56 0.53
CA VAL A 400 -9.14 -6.19 0.36
C VAL A 400 -8.99 -7.46 -0.47
N ASP A 401 -9.52 -8.59 0.00
CA ASP A 401 -9.52 -9.83 -0.77
C ASP A 401 -10.69 -9.91 -1.78
N SER A 402 -10.68 -10.96 -2.59
CA SER A 402 -11.66 -11.18 -3.66
C SER A 402 -13.11 -11.36 -3.17
N VAL A 403 -13.31 -11.58 -1.88
CA VAL A 403 -14.65 -11.69 -1.25
C VAL A 403 -15.03 -10.46 -0.42
N GLY A 404 -14.25 -9.38 -0.51
CA GLY A 404 -14.53 -8.11 0.16
C GLY A 404 -14.17 -8.06 1.64
N ARG A 405 -13.33 -8.99 2.14
CA ARG A 405 -12.78 -8.92 3.49
C ARG A 405 -11.53 -8.06 3.50
N CYS A 406 -11.44 -7.16 4.45
CA CYS A 406 -10.32 -6.22 4.56
C CYS A 406 -9.40 -6.53 5.74
N MET A 407 -8.17 -6.02 5.65
CA MET A 407 -7.15 -6.06 6.70
C MET A 407 -6.29 -4.80 6.62
N ALA A 408 -5.86 -4.30 7.77
CA ALA A 408 -4.91 -3.20 7.83
C ALA A 408 -3.53 -3.66 7.35
N VAL A 409 -2.88 -2.84 6.53
CA VAL A 409 -1.53 -3.04 6.01
C VAL A 409 -0.71 -1.77 6.14
N LYS A 410 0.62 -1.89 6.16
CA LYS A 410 1.51 -0.72 6.13
C LYS A 410 1.50 -0.10 4.73
N LEU A 411 1.26 1.21 4.62
CA LEU A 411 1.35 1.93 3.33
C LEU A 411 2.77 1.87 2.75
N GLU A 412 3.78 1.83 3.62
CA GLU A 412 5.18 1.64 3.27
C GLU A 412 5.82 0.69 4.29
N PRO A 413 6.76 -0.19 3.89
CA PRO A 413 7.31 -1.25 4.75
C PRO A 413 7.94 -0.74 6.06
N GLN A 414 8.54 0.46 6.04
CA GLN A 414 9.19 1.09 7.19
C GLN A 414 8.20 1.81 8.14
N LYS A 415 6.93 1.96 7.76
CA LYS A 415 5.93 2.64 8.59
C LYS A 415 5.36 1.72 9.66
N ARG A 416 4.94 2.31 10.77
CA ARG A 416 4.32 1.60 11.88
C ARG A 416 2.81 1.84 11.88
N ILE A 417 2.05 0.79 12.18
CA ILE A 417 0.58 0.79 12.23
C ILE A 417 0.03 0.07 13.47
N ASP A 418 0.91 -0.25 14.43
CA ASP A 418 0.58 -1.03 15.62
C ASP A 418 -0.59 -0.41 16.40
N GLY A 419 -0.63 0.92 16.51
CA GLY A 419 -1.74 1.64 17.10
C GLY A 419 -3.05 1.53 16.34
N ALA A 420 -3.00 1.48 15.00
CA ALA A 420 -4.18 1.25 14.18
C ALA A 420 -4.69 -0.20 14.30
N VAL A 421 -3.77 -1.18 14.33
CA VAL A 421 -4.10 -2.59 14.55
C VAL A 421 -4.72 -2.80 15.92
N THR A 422 -4.13 -2.21 16.98
CA THR A 422 -4.69 -2.27 18.34
C THR A 422 -6.08 -1.67 18.41
N LEU A 423 -6.34 -0.57 17.69
CA LEU A 423 -7.67 0.03 17.62
C LEU A 423 -8.67 -0.92 16.95
N ILE A 424 -8.27 -1.62 15.89
CA ILE A 424 -9.13 -2.61 15.23
C ILE A 424 -9.41 -3.80 16.15
N ILE A 425 -8.42 -4.28 16.92
CA ILE A 425 -8.62 -5.32 17.94
C ILE A 425 -9.61 -4.83 19.01
N LEU A 426 -9.47 -3.59 19.46
CA LEU A 426 -10.38 -2.97 20.42
C LEU A 426 -11.82 -2.87 19.87
N TYR A 427 -11.96 -2.55 18.57
CA TYR A 427 -13.25 -2.55 17.89
C TYR A 427 -13.83 -3.95 17.71
N GLU A 428 -13.00 -4.98 17.57
CA GLU A 428 -13.47 -6.37 17.58
C GLU A 428 -14.01 -6.75 18.97
N MET A 429 -13.35 -6.32 20.02
CA MET A 429 -13.85 -6.48 21.39
C MET A 429 -15.19 -5.75 21.57
N TYR A 430 -15.29 -4.48 21.14
CA TYR A 430 -16.54 -3.73 21.19
C TYR A 430 -17.65 -4.41 20.38
N ARG A 431 -17.37 -4.88 19.15
CA ARG A 431 -18.33 -5.56 18.31
C ARG A 431 -18.90 -6.82 18.94
N ARG A 432 -18.03 -7.63 19.59
CA ARG A 432 -18.44 -8.88 20.28
C ARG A 432 -19.30 -8.60 21.52
N TYR A 433 -18.91 -7.63 22.31
CA TYR A 433 -19.45 -7.43 23.66
C TYR A 433 -20.28 -6.15 23.80
N ARG A 434 -20.62 -5.44 22.72
CA ARG A 434 -21.28 -4.13 22.76
C ARG A 434 -22.61 -4.14 23.51
N THR A 435 -23.39 -5.19 23.48
CA THR A 435 -24.70 -5.29 24.12
C THR A 435 -24.53 -5.35 25.63
N GLU A 436 -23.70 -6.28 26.10
CA GLU A 436 -23.41 -6.42 27.54
C GLU A 436 -22.68 -5.19 28.08
N PHE A 437 -21.71 -4.66 27.32
CA PHE A 437 -20.97 -3.45 27.69
C PHE A 437 -21.89 -2.27 27.91
N LYS A 438 -22.83 -2.00 26.97
CA LYS A 438 -23.83 -0.93 27.14
C LYS A 438 -24.76 -1.15 28.32
N GLN A 439 -25.18 -2.38 28.59
CA GLN A 439 -25.99 -2.69 29.78
C GLN A 439 -25.23 -2.46 31.10
N LEU A 440 -23.92 -2.68 31.12
CA LEU A 440 -23.09 -2.42 32.29
C LEU A 440 -22.88 -0.90 32.52
N LEU A 441 -22.88 -0.08 31.46
CA LEU A 441 -22.78 1.38 31.59
C LEU A 441 -24.06 2.03 32.16
N GLU A 442 -25.22 1.35 32.04
CA GLU A 442 -26.51 1.84 32.54
C GLU A 442 -26.77 1.47 34.02
N ARG A 443 -25.91 0.65 34.62
CA ARG A 443 -25.98 0.23 36.04
C ARG A 443 -25.17 1.15 36.95
#